data_a5fb31e646a26937f45ff4c868fb5621
#
_entry.id   a5fb31e646a26937f45ff4c868fb5621
#
_cell.length_a   1.000
_cell.length_b   1.000
_cell.length_c   1.000
_cell.angle_alpha   90.00
_cell.angle_beta   90.00
_cell.angle_gamma   90.00
#
_symmetry.space_group_name_H-M   'P 1'
#
loop_
_entity.id
_entity.type
_entity.pdbx_description
1 polymer ?
#
loop_
_entity_poly.entity_id
_entity_poly.type
_entity_poly.pdbx_seq_one_letter_code
_entity_poly.pdbx_strand_id
1 'polypeptide(L)'
;MEEFCRIWKKIATRYADEPIILGYELLNEPIKKEYERLYPYLQPTFEKAAAAIREVDKNHILIIGGANFYDDFTPLTNLAFDSKILMTRHRYGSTVVKGDAE
;
A
#
# COMPACT_ATOMS: atom_id res chain seq x y z
N MET A 1 -7.45 -12.00 -5.85
CA MET A 1 -6.77 -10.90 -6.56
C MET A 1 -7.72 -10.04 -7.36
N GLU A 2 -8.53 -10.64 -8.20
CA GLU A 2 -9.47 -9.86 -9.01
C GLU A 2 -10.47 -9.11 -8.17
N GLU A 3 -10.93 -9.72 -7.10
CA GLU A 3 -11.90 -9.05 -6.23
C GLU A 3 -11.29 -7.85 -5.53
N PHE A 4 -10.04 -7.96 -5.09
CA PHE A 4 -9.32 -6.85 -4.47
C PHE A 4 -9.20 -5.68 -5.44
N CYS A 5 -8.83 -5.96 -6.69
CA CYS A 5 -8.70 -4.92 -7.70
C CYS A 5 -10.05 -4.29 -8.04
N ARG A 6 -11.11 -5.11 -8.10
CA ARG A 6 -12.45 -4.64 -8.39
C ARG A 6 -12.94 -3.69 -7.30
N ILE A 7 -12.69 -4.05 -6.06
CA ILE A 7 -13.09 -3.20 -4.93
C ILE A 7 -12.36 -1.86 -4.98
N TRP A 8 -11.05 -1.89 -5.22
CA TRP A 8 -10.29 -0.66 -5.29
C TRP A 8 -10.72 0.21 -6.47
N LYS A 9 -11.02 -0.39 -7.61
CA LYS A 9 -11.50 0.39 -8.74
C LYS A 9 -12.83 1.05 -8.40
N LYS A 10 -13.71 0.35 -7.68
CA LYS A 10 -14.99 0.92 -7.28
C LYS A 10 -14.80 2.08 -6.32
N ILE A 11 -13.90 1.93 -5.34
CA ILE A 11 -13.61 3.02 -4.40
C ILE A 11 -13.04 4.21 -5.15
N ALA A 12 -12.08 3.99 -6.03
CA ALA A 12 -11.44 5.07 -6.76
C ALA A 12 -12.42 5.78 -7.70
N THR A 13 -13.34 5.03 -8.30
CA THR A 13 -14.36 5.63 -9.15
C THR A 13 -15.19 6.64 -8.36
N ARG A 14 -15.52 6.29 -7.12
CA ARG A 14 -16.33 7.19 -6.31
C ARG A 14 -15.57 8.45 -5.90
N TYR A 15 -14.26 8.35 -5.65
CA TYR A 15 -13.53 9.46 -5.05
C TYR A 15 -12.50 10.10 -5.99
N ALA A 16 -12.50 9.72 -7.27
CA ALA A 16 -11.49 10.21 -8.21
C ALA A 16 -11.40 11.72 -8.28
N ASP A 17 -12.53 12.40 -8.13
CA ASP A 17 -12.57 13.85 -8.24
C ASP A 17 -12.58 14.55 -6.88
N GLU A 18 -12.29 13.83 -5.81
CA GLU A 18 -12.39 14.40 -4.47
C GLU A 18 -11.04 14.90 -3.98
N PRO A 19 -10.76 16.19 -4.02
CA PRO A 19 -9.42 16.71 -3.68
C PRO A 19 -9.10 16.64 -2.18
N ILE A 20 -10.09 16.44 -1.33
CA ILE A 20 -9.83 16.34 0.09
C ILE A 20 -9.12 15.04 0.44
N ILE A 21 -9.34 14.00 -0.35
CA ILE A 21 -8.67 12.72 -0.11
C ILE A 21 -7.26 12.81 -0.65
N LEU A 22 -6.28 12.58 0.23
CA LEU A 22 -4.88 12.62 -0.17
C LEU A 22 -4.51 11.44 -1.04
N GLY A 23 -4.95 10.25 -0.67
CA GLY A 23 -4.58 9.06 -1.41
C GLY A 23 -5.28 7.83 -0.87
N TYR A 24 -4.92 6.68 -1.43
CA TYR A 24 -5.52 5.41 -1.06
C TYR A 24 -4.44 4.51 -0.46
N GLU A 25 -4.67 4.03 0.75
CA GLU A 25 -3.78 3.06 1.37
C GLU A 25 -4.30 1.68 1.03
N LEU A 26 -3.57 0.98 0.17
CA LEU A 26 -4.12 -0.18 -0.51
C LEU A 26 -4.35 -1.39 0.38
N LEU A 27 -3.49 -1.61 1.36
CA LEU A 27 -3.60 -2.81 2.18
C LEU A 27 -2.88 -2.59 3.50
N ASN A 28 -3.61 -2.68 4.59
CA ASN A 28 -3.04 -2.42 5.91
C ASN A 28 -2.23 -3.63 6.39
N GLU A 29 -0.96 -3.40 6.71
CA GLU A 29 -0.07 -4.39 7.33
C GLU A 29 -0.19 -5.77 6.68
N PRO A 30 0.16 -5.89 5.40
CA PRO A 30 -0.34 -6.98 4.57
C PRO A 30 0.09 -8.39 4.93
N ILE A 31 1.32 -8.63 5.35
CA ILE A 31 1.79 -9.98 5.54
C ILE A 31 2.68 -10.05 6.77
N LYS A 32 2.34 -10.94 7.71
CA LYS A 32 3.19 -11.17 8.87
C LYS A 32 4.41 -11.99 8.47
N LYS A 33 5.49 -11.83 9.23
CA LYS A 33 6.74 -12.53 8.97
C LYS A 33 6.55 -14.05 8.88
N GLU A 34 5.68 -14.59 9.70
CA GLU A 34 5.45 -16.04 9.70
C GLU A 34 4.84 -16.54 8.40
N TYR A 35 4.35 -15.63 7.55
CA TYR A 35 3.81 -16.02 6.25
C TYR A 35 4.71 -15.50 5.13
N GLU A 36 6.02 -15.43 5.36
CA GLU A 36 6.89 -14.83 4.37
C GLU A 36 6.91 -15.58 3.04
N ARG A 37 6.43 -16.80 3.00
CA ARG A 37 6.28 -17.51 1.72
C ARG A 37 5.35 -16.78 0.77
N LEU A 38 4.54 -15.86 1.28
CA LEU A 38 3.60 -15.10 0.46
C LEU A 38 4.18 -13.76 0.00
N TYR A 39 5.38 -13.40 0.48
CA TYR A 39 6.00 -12.15 0.12
C TYR A 39 6.11 -11.93 -1.40
N PRO A 40 6.41 -12.95 -2.21
CA PRO A 40 6.52 -12.72 -3.66
C PRO A 40 5.23 -12.24 -4.32
N TYR A 41 4.10 -12.38 -3.65
CA TYR A 41 2.82 -11.95 -4.21
C TYR A 41 2.49 -10.51 -3.88
N LEU A 42 3.24 -9.86 -2.99
CA LEU A 42 2.88 -8.53 -2.51
C LEU A 42 3.00 -7.49 -3.61
N GLN A 43 4.14 -7.42 -4.29
CA GLN A 43 4.32 -6.43 -5.33
C GLN A 43 3.36 -6.64 -6.50
N PRO A 44 3.18 -7.86 -7.03
CA PRO A 44 2.19 -8.05 -8.08
C PRO A 44 0.78 -7.63 -7.66
N THR A 45 0.42 -7.84 -6.39
CA THR A 45 -0.88 -7.42 -5.90
C THR A 45 -1.02 -5.90 -5.96
N PHE A 46 0.00 -5.18 -5.49
CA PHE A 46 -0.03 -3.73 -5.54
C PHE A 46 -0.03 -3.24 -6.99
N GLU A 47 0.75 -3.86 -7.87
CA GLU A 47 0.79 -3.44 -9.27
C GLU A 47 -0.56 -3.59 -9.95
N LYS A 48 -1.24 -4.69 -9.70
CA LYS A 48 -2.55 -4.92 -10.31
C LYS A 48 -3.61 -3.99 -9.74
N ALA A 49 -3.58 -3.74 -8.44
CA ALA A 49 -4.51 -2.80 -7.83
C ALA A 49 -4.26 -1.39 -8.36
N ALA A 50 -3.00 -1.00 -8.49
CA ALA A 50 -2.66 0.31 -9.02
C ALA A 50 -3.18 0.47 -10.45
N ALA A 51 -3.00 -0.54 -11.28
CA ALA A 51 -3.49 -0.48 -12.65
C ALA A 51 -5.01 -0.30 -12.69
N ALA A 52 -5.73 -1.02 -11.83
CA ALA A 52 -7.18 -0.92 -11.78
C ALA A 52 -7.61 0.48 -11.34
N ILE A 53 -6.95 1.04 -10.33
CA ILE A 53 -7.27 2.38 -9.85
C ILE A 53 -6.99 3.40 -10.94
N ARG A 54 -5.86 3.27 -11.64
CA ARG A 54 -5.46 4.25 -12.64
C ARG A 54 -6.37 4.27 -13.86
N GLU A 55 -7.21 3.25 -14.04
CA GLU A 55 -8.21 3.30 -15.09
C GLU A 55 -9.24 4.41 -14.84
N VAL A 56 -9.47 4.77 -13.59
CA VAL A 56 -10.49 5.76 -13.24
C VAL A 56 -9.96 6.96 -12.48
N ASP A 57 -8.76 6.87 -11.92
CA ASP A 57 -8.23 7.95 -11.07
C ASP A 57 -6.72 8.06 -11.31
N LYS A 58 -6.32 9.14 -11.95
CA LYS A 58 -4.91 9.34 -12.29
C LYS A 58 -4.22 10.31 -11.34
N ASN A 59 -4.90 10.77 -10.32
CA ASN A 59 -4.40 11.86 -9.49
C ASN A 59 -4.05 11.50 -8.06
N HIS A 60 -4.79 10.61 -7.43
CA HIS A 60 -4.55 10.34 -6.01
C HIS A 60 -3.27 9.53 -5.80
N ILE A 61 -2.61 9.77 -4.67
CA ILE A 61 -1.41 9.06 -4.29
C ILE A 61 -1.79 7.66 -3.86
N LEU A 62 -0.97 6.68 -4.19
CA LEU A 62 -1.15 5.32 -3.70
C LEU A 62 -0.19 5.11 -2.53
N ILE A 63 -0.75 4.78 -1.38
CA ILE A 63 0.02 4.60 -0.16
C ILE A 63 0.22 3.12 0.07
N ILE A 64 1.45 2.68 0.11
CA ILE A 64 1.76 1.27 0.27
C ILE A 64 2.81 1.08 1.36
N GLY A 65 2.84 -0.10 1.92
CA GLY A 65 3.82 -0.44 2.94
C GLY A 65 4.38 -1.82 2.70
N GLY A 66 5.42 -2.15 3.43
CA GLY A 66 6.06 -3.44 3.32
C GLY A 66 5.33 -4.53 4.07
N ALA A 67 5.90 -5.72 4.03
CA ALA A 67 5.38 -6.85 4.78
C ALA A 67 5.73 -6.71 6.26
N ASN A 68 5.28 -7.65 7.05
CA ASN A 68 5.55 -7.72 8.47
C ASN A 68 5.23 -6.39 9.18
N PHE A 69 3.95 -6.06 9.21
CA PHE A 69 3.45 -4.83 9.85
C PHE A 69 4.06 -3.57 9.23
N TYR A 70 4.25 -3.58 7.91
CA TYR A 70 4.82 -2.46 7.16
C TYR A 70 6.32 -2.24 7.45
N ASP A 71 6.98 -3.21 8.08
CA ASP A 71 8.36 -3.01 8.46
C ASP A 71 9.37 -3.62 7.49
N ASP A 72 8.95 -4.52 6.66
CA ASP A 72 9.84 -5.25 5.76
C ASP A 72 9.51 -4.94 4.31
N PHE A 73 10.38 -4.16 3.67
CA PHE A 73 10.18 -3.75 2.28
C PHE A 73 10.91 -4.65 1.28
N THR A 74 11.54 -5.73 1.73
CA THR A 74 12.26 -6.62 0.80
C THR A 74 11.36 -7.20 -0.30
N PRO A 75 10.05 -7.43 -0.09
CA PRO A 75 9.20 -7.92 -1.17
C PRO A 75 8.92 -6.88 -2.24
N LEU A 76 9.18 -5.59 -1.96
CA LEU A 76 8.86 -4.52 -2.89
C LEU A 76 10.15 -4.11 -3.59
N THR A 77 10.45 -4.78 -4.69
CA THR A 77 11.73 -4.62 -5.36
C THR A 77 11.72 -3.57 -6.44
N ASN A 78 10.55 -3.17 -6.92
CA ASN A 78 10.46 -2.18 -7.99
C ASN A 78 9.17 -1.38 -7.82
N LEU A 79 9.32 -0.13 -7.43
CA LEU A 79 8.17 0.75 -7.21
C LEU A 79 7.90 1.68 -8.39
N ALA A 80 8.55 1.43 -9.52
CA ALA A 80 8.35 2.28 -10.69
C ALA A 80 7.06 1.98 -11.45
N PHE A 81 6.24 1.08 -10.94
CA PHE A 81 4.99 0.74 -11.62
C PHE A 81 3.96 1.87 -11.55
N ASP A 82 4.19 2.86 -10.72
CA ASP A 82 3.33 4.03 -10.66
C ASP A 82 4.16 5.23 -10.21
N SER A 83 3.85 6.40 -10.72
CA SER A 83 4.64 7.58 -10.43
C SER A 83 4.21 8.31 -9.15
N LYS A 84 3.09 7.93 -8.57
CA LYS A 84 2.55 8.61 -7.38
C LYS A 84 2.40 7.65 -6.22
N ILE A 85 3.51 7.10 -5.77
CA ILE A 85 3.53 6.17 -4.66
C ILE A 85 4.16 6.83 -3.44
N LEU A 86 3.51 6.69 -2.30
CA LEU A 86 4.05 7.09 -1.02
C LEU A 86 4.21 5.83 -0.18
N MET A 87 5.39 5.60 0.33
CA MET A 87 5.64 4.44 1.18
C MET A 87 5.37 4.80 2.62
N THR A 88 4.74 3.90 3.35
CA THR A 88 4.44 4.13 4.75
C THR A 88 4.99 2.98 5.59
N ARG A 89 5.28 3.28 6.85
CA ARG A 89 5.82 2.34 7.79
C ARG A 89 5.17 2.59 9.13
N HIS A 90 4.79 1.51 9.82
CA HIS A 90 4.16 1.65 11.12
C HIS A 90 5.16 1.41 12.22
N ARG A 91 5.11 2.24 13.25
CA ARG A 91 5.91 2.06 14.45
C ARG A 91 4.99 2.22 15.64
N TYR A 92 5.15 1.31 16.58
CA TYR A 92 4.27 1.34 17.74
C TYR A 92 4.97 2.07 18.90
N GLY A 93 4.18 2.84 19.61
CA GLY A 93 4.70 3.77 20.60
C GLY A 93 5.53 3.15 21.70
N SER A 94 5.31 1.91 21.98
CA SER A 94 6.08 1.26 23.03
C SER A 94 7.56 1.28 22.76
N THR A 95 7.94 1.37 21.51
CA THR A 95 9.34 1.41 21.19
C THR A 95 9.95 2.75 21.47
N VAL A 96 9.13 3.77 21.72
CA VAL A 96 9.61 5.09 21.87
C VAL A 96 9.66 5.53 23.29
N VAL A 97 8.97 4.82 24.15
CA VAL A 97 8.76 5.23 25.49
C VAL A 97 10.03 5.42 26.26
N LYS A 98 11.05 4.73 25.97
CA LYS A 98 12.26 4.84 26.72
C LYS A 98 13.15 5.95 26.24
N GLY A 99 12.62 6.87 25.59
CA GLY A 99 13.40 7.96 25.06
C GLY A 99 14.10 7.64 23.82
N ASP A 100 13.82 6.53 23.25
CA ASP A 100 14.36 6.20 22.06
C ASP A 100 13.85 6.98 20.98
N ALA A 101 13.00 7.59 21.24
CA ALA A 101 12.55 8.48 20.40
C ALA A 101 12.91 8.45 19.04
N GLU A 102 13.35 7.95 19.08
CA GLU A 102 13.50 7.96 18.15
C GLU A 102 13.24 7.85 17.37
#